data_9ff15092f434497b61d375986d42489a
#
_entry.id   9ff15092f434497b61d375986d42489a
#
_cell.length_a   1.000
_cell.length_b   1.000
_cell.length_c   1.000
_cell.angle_alpha   90.00
_cell.angle_beta   90.00
_cell.angle_gamma   90.00
#
_symmetry.space_group_name_H-M   'P 1'
#
loop_
_entity.id
_entity.type
_entity.pdbx_description
1 polymer ?
#
loop_
_entity_poly.entity_id
_entity_poly.type
_entity_poly.pdbx_seq_one_letter_code
_entity_poly.pdbx_strand_id
1 'polypeptide(L)'
;MFCKGGGCTAKLGPDLLSHVLAKLPRGEKDSNLLIGYDSCDDAAVYKISDDTAVVQTLDFFPPMVDDPYTFGQIAAANALSDIYAMGGTVKTALNIVCFPEKMDLNILGKIMQGGADKVIEAGGTLAGGHSIADSDVKYGLSVMGTVHPKHIYSNNTGQPSDVLILTKKLGVGLVCNANRVGEAPLGAIEDAVSSMTTLNRAASEISHSFEIHACTDVTGF
;
A
#
# COMPACT_ATOMS: atom_id res chain seq x y z
N MET A 1 -23.22 10.35 -0.01
CA MET A 1 -22.28 9.49 0.71
C MET A 1 -21.10 9.26 -0.21
N PHE A 2 -19.93 9.75 0.13
CA PHE A 2 -18.71 9.63 -0.68
C PHE A 2 -18.12 8.21 -0.56
N CYS A 3 -18.15 7.64 0.64
CA CYS A 3 -17.70 6.28 0.91
C CYS A 3 -18.73 5.24 0.45
N LYS A 4 -18.43 4.53 -0.65
CA LYS A 4 -19.25 3.42 -1.17
C LYS A 4 -18.59 2.06 -1.06
N GLY A 5 -17.30 2.01 -0.77
CA GLY A 5 -16.47 0.80 -0.82
C GLY A 5 -15.87 0.41 0.52
N GLY A 6 -15.25 -0.76 0.56
CA GLY A 6 -14.50 -1.29 1.70
C GLY A 6 -12.99 -0.99 1.66
N GLY A 7 -12.54 0.01 0.88
CA GLY A 7 -11.11 0.30 0.73
C GLY A 7 -10.33 -0.90 0.19
N CYS A 8 -9.19 -1.21 0.81
CA CYS A 8 -8.35 -2.34 0.43
C CYS A 8 -9.04 -3.71 0.57
N THR A 9 -10.14 -3.84 1.33
CA THR A 9 -10.94 -5.08 1.38
C THR A 9 -11.71 -5.36 0.08
N ALA A 10 -11.73 -4.43 -0.88
CA ALA A 10 -12.32 -4.62 -2.21
C ALA A 10 -11.42 -5.39 -3.20
N LYS A 11 -10.24 -5.85 -2.76
CA LYS A 11 -9.33 -6.68 -3.58
C LYS A 11 -10.04 -7.99 -4.02
N LEU A 12 -9.74 -8.45 -5.25
CA LEU A 12 -10.24 -9.75 -5.72
C LEU A 12 -9.70 -10.88 -4.83
N GLY A 13 -10.51 -11.91 -4.61
CA GLY A 13 -10.07 -13.07 -3.84
C GLY A 13 -8.82 -13.73 -4.43
N PRO A 14 -7.86 -14.16 -3.61
CA PRO A 14 -6.58 -14.69 -4.06
C PRO A 14 -6.73 -15.91 -4.99
N ASP A 15 -7.70 -16.78 -4.74
CA ASP A 15 -7.94 -17.97 -5.57
C ASP A 15 -8.37 -17.62 -7.01
N LEU A 16 -9.22 -16.59 -7.14
CA LEU A 16 -9.67 -16.13 -8.46
C LEU A 16 -8.50 -15.51 -9.24
N LEU A 17 -7.71 -14.69 -8.57
CA LEU A 17 -6.57 -14.01 -9.18
C LEU A 17 -5.47 -15.00 -9.57
N SER A 18 -5.12 -15.96 -8.70
CA SER A 18 -4.11 -16.98 -8.97
C SER A 18 -4.47 -17.82 -10.20
N HIS A 19 -5.77 -18.17 -10.36
CA HIS A 19 -6.23 -18.92 -11.53
C HIS A 19 -6.07 -18.14 -12.84
N VAL A 20 -6.23 -16.83 -12.84
CA VAL A 20 -6.00 -15.98 -14.01
C VAL A 20 -4.50 -15.84 -14.28
N LEU A 21 -3.71 -15.53 -13.24
CA LEU A 21 -2.26 -15.32 -13.35
C LEU A 21 -1.53 -16.58 -13.84
N ALA A 22 -1.98 -17.77 -13.46
CA ALA A 22 -1.40 -19.05 -13.90
C ALA A 22 -1.47 -19.26 -15.42
N LYS A 23 -2.37 -18.56 -16.11
CA LYS A 23 -2.56 -18.66 -17.57
C LYS A 23 -1.77 -17.61 -18.36
N LEU A 24 -1.13 -16.67 -17.67
CA LEU A 24 -0.33 -15.66 -18.36
C LEU A 24 0.93 -16.28 -18.98
N PRO A 25 1.30 -15.87 -20.22
CA PRO A 25 2.56 -16.30 -20.80
C PRO A 25 3.73 -15.79 -19.93
N ARG A 26 4.64 -16.68 -19.62
CA ARG A 26 5.88 -16.35 -18.89
C ARG A 26 7.00 -16.23 -19.90
N GLY A 27 7.69 -15.08 -19.92
CA GLY A 27 8.93 -14.90 -20.65
C GLY A 27 10.09 -15.71 -20.05
N GLU A 28 11.26 -15.61 -20.65
CA GLU A 28 12.49 -16.12 -20.02
C GLU A 28 12.70 -15.46 -18.66
N LYS A 29 13.14 -16.24 -17.67
CA LYS A 29 13.36 -15.74 -16.31
C LYS A 29 14.55 -14.78 -16.30
N ASP A 30 14.29 -13.48 -16.08
CA ASP A 30 15.35 -12.50 -15.88
C ASP A 30 15.97 -12.71 -14.47
N SER A 31 17.28 -12.95 -14.46
CA SER A 31 18.04 -13.16 -13.22
C SER A 31 18.11 -11.91 -12.32
N ASN A 32 17.82 -10.73 -12.88
CA ASN A 32 17.76 -9.47 -12.12
C ASN A 32 16.39 -9.27 -11.44
N LEU A 33 15.34 -9.99 -11.82
CA LEU A 33 14.10 -10.01 -11.09
C LEU A 33 14.26 -10.89 -9.85
N LEU A 34 14.57 -10.26 -8.72
CA LEU A 34 14.83 -10.95 -7.46
C LEU A 34 13.53 -11.43 -6.79
N ILE A 35 12.49 -10.60 -6.82
CA ILE A 35 11.15 -10.90 -6.31
C ILE A 35 10.12 -10.45 -7.36
N GLY A 36 9.22 -11.36 -7.72
CA GLY A 36 8.12 -11.13 -8.62
C GLY A 36 6.82 -11.70 -8.07
N TYR A 37 5.77 -11.71 -8.87
CA TYR A 37 4.44 -12.17 -8.42
C TYR A 37 4.37 -13.68 -8.05
N ASP A 38 5.39 -14.47 -8.38
CA ASP A 38 5.43 -15.92 -8.04
C ASP A 38 5.56 -16.16 -6.53
N SER A 39 6.19 -15.24 -5.80
CA SER A 39 6.36 -15.32 -4.35
C SER A 39 5.19 -14.75 -3.55
N CYS A 40 4.26 -14.04 -4.22
CA CYS A 40 3.18 -13.31 -3.57
C CYS A 40 3.67 -12.39 -2.45
N ASP A 41 4.82 -11.74 -2.68
CA ASP A 41 5.38 -10.73 -1.78
C ASP A 41 4.69 -9.37 -1.98
N ASP A 42 4.98 -8.40 -1.09
CA ASP A 42 4.32 -7.11 -1.05
C ASP A 42 4.65 -6.23 -2.28
N ALA A 43 5.88 -6.37 -2.84
CA ALA A 43 6.29 -5.64 -4.03
C ALA A 43 7.22 -6.46 -4.93
N ALA A 44 7.34 -6.03 -6.19
CA ALA A 44 8.37 -6.54 -7.09
C ALA A 44 9.73 -5.91 -6.79
N VAL A 45 10.81 -6.70 -6.87
CA VAL A 45 12.19 -6.22 -6.65
C VAL A 45 13.07 -6.59 -7.83
N TYR A 46 13.64 -5.56 -8.48
CA TYR A 46 14.50 -5.72 -9.64
C TYR A 46 15.90 -5.15 -9.37
N LYS A 47 16.93 -5.99 -9.52
CA LYS A 47 18.33 -5.62 -9.31
C LYS A 47 18.83 -4.72 -10.44
N ILE A 48 19.40 -3.57 -10.09
CA ILE A 48 20.02 -2.62 -11.04
C ILE A 48 21.55 -2.74 -11.00
N SER A 49 22.11 -2.90 -9.79
CA SER A 49 23.55 -3.08 -9.55
C SER A 49 23.78 -4.03 -8.39
N ASP A 50 25.04 -4.24 -7.99
CA ASP A 50 25.36 -5.11 -6.86
C ASP A 50 24.95 -4.55 -5.50
N ASP A 51 24.72 -3.25 -5.42
CA ASP A 51 24.35 -2.53 -4.19
C ASP A 51 22.95 -1.90 -4.25
N THR A 52 22.26 -1.94 -5.40
CA THR A 52 20.99 -1.28 -5.60
C THR A 52 19.98 -2.16 -6.32
N ALA A 53 18.82 -2.35 -5.72
CA ALA A 53 17.62 -2.88 -6.37
C ALA A 53 16.48 -1.87 -6.28
N VAL A 54 15.63 -1.85 -7.30
CA VAL A 54 14.37 -1.09 -7.32
C VAL A 54 13.28 -1.94 -6.73
N VAL A 55 12.51 -1.37 -5.81
CA VAL A 55 11.26 -1.91 -5.29
C VAL A 55 10.12 -1.16 -5.97
N GLN A 56 9.16 -1.88 -6.55
CA GLN A 56 8.04 -1.27 -7.26
C GLN A 56 6.72 -1.94 -6.88
N THR A 57 5.76 -1.11 -6.49
CA THR A 57 4.40 -1.52 -6.16
C THR A 57 3.36 -0.57 -6.73
N LEU A 58 2.10 -0.98 -6.69
CA LEU A 58 0.95 -0.11 -6.89
C LEU A 58 -0.25 -0.61 -6.08
N ASP A 59 -0.91 0.33 -5.41
CA ASP A 59 -2.17 0.07 -4.72
C ASP A 59 -3.15 1.23 -4.96
N PHE A 60 -4.41 0.91 -5.26
CA PHE A 60 -5.48 1.87 -5.37
C PHE A 60 -6.82 1.21 -5.02
N PHE A 61 -7.73 1.98 -4.44
CA PHE A 61 -9.01 1.46 -3.98
C PHE A 61 -10.07 2.57 -3.85
N PRO A 62 -11.37 2.20 -3.71
CA PRO A 62 -12.44 3.16 -3.46
C PRO A 62 -12.37 3.73 -2.03
N PRO A 63 -12.96 4.93 -1.78
CA PRO A 63 -13.00 5.55 -0.45
C PRO A 63 -13.61 4.65 0.62
N MET A 64 -12.98 4.65 1.80
CA MET A 64 -13.42 3.95 3.01
C MET A 64 -13.78 4.90 4.15
N VAL A 65 -13.47 6.19 3.98
CA VAL A 65 -13.84 7.28 4.88
C VAL A 65 -14.48 8.41 4.07
N ASP A 66 -15.30 9.26 4.72
CA ASP A 66 -16.04 10.31 4.01
C ASP A 66 -15.23 11.60 3.77
N ASP A 67 -14.17 11.84 4.56
CA ASP A 67 -13.29 12.99 4.32
C ASP A 67 -12.31 12.72 3.17
N PRO A 68 -12.36 13.50 2.08
CA PRO A 68 -11.52 13.27 0.90
C PRO A 68 -10.02 13.41 1.17
N TYR A 69 -9.61 14.35 2.01
CA TYR A 69 -8.20 14.55 2.37
C TYR A 69 -7.66 13.34 3.15
N THR A 70 -8.39 12.90 4.16
CA THR A 70 -8.06 11.71 4.96
C THR A 70 -8.02 10.44 4.09
N PHE A 71 -8.97 10.30 3.15
CA PHE A 71 -8.92 9.20 2.18
C PHE A 71 -7.63 9.21 1.36
N GLY A 72 -7.22 10.38 0.86
CA GLY A 72 -5.95 10.54 0.14
C GLY A 72 -4.74 10.12 0.97
N GLN A 73 -4.72 10.50 2.27
CA GLN A 73 -3.66 10.09 3.19
C GLN A 73 -3.62 8.57 3.40
N ILE A 74 -4.78 7.95 3.62
CA ILE A 74 -4.88 6.50 3.82
C ILE A 74 -4.40 5.74 2.58
N ALA A 75 -4.86 6.14 1.39
CA ALA A 75 -4.49 5.49 0.14
C ALA A 75 -3.00 5.58 -0.14
N ALA A 76 -2.39 6.74 0.13
CA ALA A 76 -0.95 6.91 -0.02
C ALA A 76 -0.17 6.13 1.04
N ALA A 77 -0.56 6.17 2.32
CA ALA A 77 0.10 5.41 3.38
C ALA A 77 0.09 3.91 3.10
N ASN A 78 -1.01 3.38 2.54
CA ASN A 78 -1.14 1.98 2.15
C ASN A 78 -0.17 1.64 1.00
N ALA A 79 -0.14 2.41 -0.09
CA ALA A 79 0.74 2.13 -1.22
C ALA A 79 2.25 2.29 -0.87
N LEU A 80 2.58 3.19 0.05
CA LEU A 80 3.94 3.39 0.55
C LEU A 80 4.39 2.24 1.47
N SER A 81 3.44 1.54 2.09
CA SER A 81 3.69 0.48 3.08
C SER A 81 4.46 -0.70 2.49
N ASP A 82 4.15 -1.11 1.26
CA ASP A 82 4.83 -2.22 0.58
C ASP A 82 6.33 -1.96 0.43
N ILE A 83 6.73 -0.70 0.17
CA ILE A 83 8.16 -0.36 0.11
C ILE A 83 8.85 -0.62 1.46
N TYR A 84 8.18 -0.26 2.55
CA TYR A 84 8.71 -0.46 3.90
C TYR A 84 8.71 -1.94 4.30
N ALA A 85 7.70 -2.71 3.90
CA ALA A 85 7.63 -4.15 4.14
C ALA A 85 8.78 -4.89 3.45
N MET A 86 9.23 -4.41 2.27
CA MET A 86 10.39 -4.95 1.56
C MET A 86 11.75 -4.45 2.08
N GLY A 87 11.79 -3.68 3.17
CA GLY A 87 13.01 -3.08 3.72
C GLY A 87 13.55 -1.89 2.91
N GLY A 88 12.72 -1.33 2.03
CA GLY A 88 13.09 -0.29 1.08
C GLY A 88 12.91 1.14 1.60
N THR A 89 13.48 2.07 0.85
CA THR A 89 13.30 3.53 1.04
C THR A 89 12.53 4.10 -0.16
N VAL A 90 11.46 4.82 0.11
CA VAL A 90 10.63 5.49 -0.91
C VAL A 90 11.46 6.52 -1.69
N LYS A 91 11.28 6.57 -3.00
CA LYS A 91 11.92 7.56 -3.90
C LYS A 91 10.90 8.39 -4.65
N THR A 92 10.03 7.75 -5.43
CA THR A 92 9.02 8.47 -6.22
C THR A 92 7.65 7.79 -6.12
N ALA A 93 6.61 8.58 -6.36
CA ALA A 93 5.26 8.09 -6.47
C ALA A 93 4.54 8.73 -7.67
N LEU A 94 3.65 7.98 -8.29
CA LEU A 94 2.75 8.42 -9.36
C LEU A 94 1.31 8.24 -8.90
N ASN A 95 0.47 9.25 -9.09
CA ASN A 95 -0.97 9.17 -8.79
C ASN A 95 -1.68 8.21 -9.76
N ILE A 96 -2.58 7.40 -9.22
CA ILE A 96 -3.57 6.63 -9.98
C ILE A 96 -4.94 7.18 -9.58
N VAL A 97 -5.67 7.74 -10.55
CA VAL A 97 -6.94 8.44 -10.31
C VAL A 97 -8.04 7.92 -11.23
N CYS A 98 -9.14 7.43 -10.64
CA CYS A 98 -10.41 7.24 -11.32
C CYS A 98 -11.42 8.21 -10.68
N PHE A 99 -12.06 9.07 -11.46
CA PHE A 99 -12.90 10.12 -10.90
C PHE A 99 -14.10 10.47 -11.80
N PRO A 100 -15.34 10.63 -11.25
CA PRO A 100 -16.49 11.00 -12.03
C PRO A 100 -16.38 12.44 -12.56
N GLU A 101 -16.52 12.63 -13.89
CA GLU A 101 -16.39 13.95 -14.55
C GLU A 101 -17.34 15.02 -13.97
N LYS A 102 -18.52 14.61 -13.49
CA LYS A 102 -19.55 15.52 -12.96
C LYS A 102 -19.40 15.83 -11.47
N MET A 103 -18.46 15.18 -10.78
CA MET A 103 -18.21 15.42 -9.36
C MET A 103 -17.36 16.68 -9.18
N ASP A 104 -17.53 17.35 -8.04
CA ASP A 104 -16.76 18.56 -7.71
C ASP A 104 -15.24 18.26 -7.66
N LEU A 105 -14.48 18.93 -8.53
CA LEU A 105 -13.02 18.80 -8.62
C LEU A 105 -12.29 19.22 -7.34
N ASN A 106 -12.90 20.00 -6.45
CA ASN A 106 -12.32 20.30 -5.14
C ASN A 106 -12.18 19.05 -4.29
N ILE A 107 -13.07 18.06 -4.46
CA ILE A 107 -12.96 16.75 -3.80
C ILE A 107 -11.70 16.04 -4.28
N LEU A 108 -11.49 15.98 -5.60
CA LEU A 108 -10.26 15.40 -6.17
C LEU A 108 -9.01 16.13 -5.67
N GLY A 109 -9.04 17.47 -5.65
CA GLY A 109 -7.93 18.29 -5.14
C GLY A 109 -7.55 17.92 -3.72
N LYS A 110 -8.54 17.73 -2.82
CA LYS A 110 -8.29 17.30 -1.43
C LYS A 110 -7.71 15.89 -1.33
N ILE A 111 -8.22 14.94 -2.13
CA ILE A 111 -7.67 13.57 -2.17
C ILE A 111 -6.19 13.60 -2.56
N MET A 112 -5.88 14.27 -3.66
CA MET A 112 -4.51 14.37 -4.17
C MET A 112 -3.58 15.12 -3.21
N GLN A 113 -4.06 16.15 -2.52
CA GLN A 113 -3.31 16.84 -1.48
C GLN A 113 -2.96 15.90 -0.33
N GLY A 114 -3.94 15.15 0.21
CA GLY A 114 -3.68 14.17 1.27
C GLY A 114 -2.64 13.12 0.86
N GLY A 115 -2.70 12.65 -0.38
CA GLY A 115 -1.71 11.73 -0.94
C GLY A 115 -0.31 12.36 -1.07
N ALA A 116 -0.24 13.58 -1.59
CA ALA A 116 1.02 14.32 -1.75
C ALA A 116 1.71 14.56 -0.41
N ASP A 117 0.95 14.96 0.63
CA ASP A 117 1.50 15.20 1.97
C ASP A 117 2.13 13.92 2.55
N LYS A 118 1.53 12.75 2.34
CA LYS A 118 2.11 11.46 2.78
C LYS A 118 3.36 11.06 1.99
N VAL A 119 3.42 11.34 0.69
CA VAL A 119 4.63 11.11 -0.11
C VAL A 119 5.78 12.00 0.40
N ILE A 120 5.50 13.26 0.71
CA ILE A 120 6.47 14.19 1.28
C ILE A 120 6.94 13.70 2.66
N GLU A 121 6.01 13.30 3.54
CA GLU A 121 6.31 12.72 4.86
C GLU A 121 7.21 11.48 4.76
N ALA A 122 6.99 10.66 3.73
CA ALA A 122 7.83 9.50 3.42
C ALA A 122 9.24 9.87 2.92
N GLY A 123 9.51 11.14 2.63
CA GLY A 123 10.75 11.61 2.02
C GLY A 123 10.84 11.34 0.51
N GLY A 124 9.72 11.01 -0.12
CA GLY A 124 9.61 10.75 -1.55
C GLY A 124 9.21 11.99 -2.35
N THR A 125 9.19 11.84 -3.66
CA THR A 125 8.75 12.89 -4.61
C THR A 125 7.54 12.39 -5.40
N LEU A 126 6.45 13.17 -5.40
CA LEU A 126 5.33 12.94 -6.30
C LEU A 126 5.73 13.42 -7.71
N ALA A 127 5.86 12.46 -8.64
CA ALA A 127 6.47 12.70 -9.95
C ALA A 127 5.45 12.80 -11.11
N GLY A 128 4.15 12.70 -10.81
CA GLY A 128 3.09 12.74 -11.82
C GLY A 128 1.99 11.72 -11.56
N GLY A 129 1.45 11.16 -12.63
CA GLY A 129 0.41 10.12 -12.54
C GLY A 129 -0.48 10.05 -13.75
N HIS A 130 -1.57 9.29 -13.65
CA HIS A 130 -2.58 9.12 -14.69
C HIS A 130 -3.98 9.23 -14.10
N SER A 131 -4.88 9.85 -14.83
CA SER A 131 -6.29 10.00 -14.45
C SER A 131 -7.22 9.58 -15.57
N ILE A 132 -8.30 8.90 -15.22
CA ILE A 132 -9.38 8.54 -16.13
C ILE A 132 -10.75 8.93 -15.56
N ALA A 133 -11.70 9.20 -16.44
CA ALA A 133 -13.10 9.30 -16.07
C ALA A 133 -13.64 7.91 -15.70
N ASP A 134 -14.38 7.82 -14.57
CA ASP A 134 -15.00 6.57 -14.09
C ASP A 134 -16.33 6.91 -13.41
N SER A 135 -17.20 5.93 -13.23
CA SER A 135 -18.43 6.07 -12.44
C SER A 135 -18.18 6.26 -10.95
N ASP A 136 -17.06 5.73 -10.46
CA ASP A 136 -16.70 5.70 -9.04
C ASP A 136 -15.30 6.28 -8.79
N VAL A 137 -15.15 6.90 -7.62
CA VAL A 137 -13.83 7.38 -7.17
C VAL A 137 -12.96 6.20 -6.78
N LYS A 138 -11.74 6.14 -7.35
CA LYS A 138 -10.65 5.28 -6.89
C LYS A 138 -9.37 6.11 -6.90
N TYR A 139 -8.58 5.96 -5.88
CA TYR A 139 -7.31 6.66 -5.75
C TYR A 139 -6.26 5.76 -5.12
N GLY A 140 -5.04 5.96 -5.53
CA GLY A 140 -3.86 5.34 -4.98
C GLY A 140 -2.59 5.78 -5.68
N LEU A 141 -1.53 5.05 -5.46
CA LEU A 141 -0.22 5.38 -6.00
C LEU A 141 0.43 4.15 -6.64
N SER A 142 1.21 4.38 -7.69
CA SER A 142 2.33 3.51 -8.05
C SER A 142 3.58 4.08 -7.39
N VAL A 143 4.27 3.28 -6.60
CA VAL A 143 5.41 3.72 -5.80
C VAL A 143 6.67 2.99 -6.23
N MET A 144 7.76 3.75 -6.35
CA MET A 144 9.10 3.22 -6.55
C MET A 144 9.97 3.56 -5.33
N GLY A 145 10.67 2.57 -4.84
CA GLY A 145 11.69 2.69 -3.81
C GLY A 145 12.99 2.02 -4.20
N THR A 146 13.98 2.07 -3.32
CA THR A 146 15.25 1.36 -3.47
C THR A 146 15.58 0.59 -2.21
N VAL A 147 16.26 -0.55 -2.39
CA VAL A 147 16.77 -1.40 -1.31
C VAL A 147 18.12 -1.97 -1.72
N HIS A 148 18.99 -2.28 -0.76
CA HIS A 148 20.20 -3.04 -1.06
C HIS A 148 19.83 -4.52 -1.30
N PRO A 149 20.30 -5.18 -2.38
CA PRO A 149 19.89 -6.55 -2.73
C PRO A 149 20.07 -7.61 -1.62
N LYS A 150 20.98 -7.36 -0.67
CA LYS A 150 21.21 -8.24 0.48
C LYS A 150 20.32 -7.94 1.70
N HIS A 151 19.54 -6.87 1.66
CA HIS A 151 18.70 -6.41 2.78
C HIS A 151 17.21 -6.36 2.40
N ILE A 152 16.84 -7.15 1.41
CA ILE A 152 15.44 -7.32 1.02
C ILE A 152 14.74 -8.17 2.08
N TYR A 153 13.62 -7.70 2.60
CA TYR A 153 12.71 -8.51 3.40
C TYR A 153 11.74 -9.25 2.48
N SER A 154 11.48 -10.52 2.80
CA SER A 154 10.50 -11.33 2.09
C SER A 154 9.50 -11.90 3.09
N ASN A 155 8.28 -12.17 2.65
CA ASN A 155 7.23 -12.68 3.53
C ASN A 155 7.31 -14.20 3.78
N ASN A 156 8.15 -14.94 3.07
CA ASN A 156 8.21 -16.41 3.07
C ASN A 156 9.49 -17.01 3.68
N THR A 157 10.31 -16.21 4.33
CA THR A 157 11.62 -16.59 4.88
C THR A 157 11.65 -16.73 6.40
N GLY A 158 10.49 -16.70 7.05
CA GLY A 158 10.34 -16.94 8.50
C GLY A 158 10.87 -18.30 8.94
N GLN A 159 11.41 -18.36 10.14
CA GLN A 159 12.06 -19.56 10.69
C GLN A 159 11.32 -20.05 11.95
N PRO A 160 11.44 -21.34 12.28
CA PRO A 160 10.94 -21.84 13.57
C PRO A 160 11.60 -21.10 14.74
N SER A 161 10.79 -20.70 15.70
CA SER A 161 11.18 -19.93 16.90
C SER A 161 11.33 -18.42 16.67
N ASP A 162 11.02 -17.89 15.51
CA ASP A 162 10.92 -16.44 15.30
C ASP A 162 9.86 -15.82 16.20
N VAL A 163 10.14 -14.60 16.67
CA VAL A 163 9.18 -13.78 17.41
C VAL A 163 8.39 -12.94 16.41
N LEU A 164 7.07 -13.03 16.43
CA LEU A 164 6.19 -12.21 15.63
C LEU A 164 5.94 -10.86 16.32
N ILE A 165 6.21 -9.76 15.62
CA ILE A 165 6.00 -8.40 16.09
C ILE A 165 4.95 -7.72 15.24
N LEU A 166 3.85 -7.29 15.86
CA LEU A 166 2.81 -6.49 15.23
C LEU A 166 3.01 -5.02 15.60
N THR A 167 3.29 -4.17 14.63
CA THR A 167 3.63 -2.75 14.86
C THR A 167 2.43 -1.82 14.99
N LYS A 168 1.24 -2.27 14.56
CA LYS A 168 -0.04 -1.55 14.68
C LYS A 168 -1.15 -2.49 15.12
N LYS A 169 -2.22 -1.94 15.71
CA LYS A 169 -3.41 -2.71 16.08
C LYS A 169 -4.12 -3.26 14.84
N LEU A 170 -4.65 -4.48 14.94
CA LEU A 170 -5.58 -5.04 13.95
C LEU A 170 -7.00 -4.51 14.18
N GLY A 171 -7.88 -4.71 13.18
CA GLY A 171 -9.30 -4.41 13.29
C GLY A 171 -9.78 -3.19 12.50
N VAL A 172 -8.91 -2.52 11.74
CA VAL A 172 -9.30 -1.33 10.95
C VAL A 172 -10.41 -1.65 9.94
N GLY A 173 -10.36 -2.81 9.28
CA GLY A 173 -11.38 -3.24 8.34
C GLY A 173 -12.74 -3.48 9.02
N LEU A 174 -12.74 -4.10 10.19
CA LEU A 174 -13.96 -4.29 11.00
C LEU A 174 -14.55 -2.97 11.46
N VAL A 175 -13.70 -2.05 11.96
CA VAL A 175 -14.14 -0.72 12.43
C VAL A 175 -14.72 0.09 11.28
N CYS A 176 -14.08 0.14 10.12
CA CYS A 176 -14.60 0.85 8.94
C CYS A 176 -15.94 0.28 8.47
N ASN A 177 -16.11 -1.05 8.48
CA ASN A 177 -17.37 -1.69 8.11
C ASN A 177 -18.47 -1.39 9.14
N ALA A 178 -18.18 -1.47 10.45
CA ALA A 178 -19.12 -1.11 11.50
C ALA A 178 -19.53 0.38 11.42
N ASN A 179 -18.56 1.27 11.13
CA ASN A 179 -18.85 2.70 10.97
C ASN A 179 -19.81 2.98 9.79
N ARG A 180 -19.71 2.24 8.69
CA ARG A 180 -20.62 2.39 7.54
C ARG A 180 -22.08 2.09 7.87
N VAL A 181 -22.34 1.23 8.84
CA VAL A 181 -23.72 0.89 9.31
C VAL A 181 -24.08 1.60 10.61
N GLY A 182 -23.23 2.51 11.10
CA GLY A 182 -23.50 3.31 12.31
C GLY A 182 -23.31 2.55 13.62
N GLU A 183 -22.60 1.41 13.61
CA GLU A 183 -22.40 0.53 14.78
C GLU A 183 -20.96 0.55 15.32
N ALA A 184 -20.10 1.41 14.81
CA ALA A 184 -18.75 1.53 15.36
C ALA A 184 -18.78 2.07 16.79
N PRO A 185 -17.96 1.51 17.72
CA PRO A 185 -17.80 2.08 19.05
C PRO A 185 -17.28 3.53 18.99
N LEU A 186 -17.67 4.32 19.99
CA LEU A 186 -17.22 5.71 20.09
C LEU A 186 -15.68 5.79 20.11
N GLY A 187 -15.10 6.66 19.29
CA GLY A 187 -13.65 6.84 19.18
C GLY A 187 -12.94 5.78 18.32
N ALA A 188 -13.60 4.67 17.94
CA ALA A 188 -12.94 3.60 17.21
C ALA A 188 -12.56 4.00 15.78
N ILE A 189 -13.36 4.83 15.12
CA ILE A 189 -13.06 5.29 13.75
C ILE A 189 -11.88 6.27 13.76
N GLU A 190 -11.76 7.12 14.74
CA GLU A 190 -10.65 8.04 14.94
C GLU A 190 -9.34 7.29 15.16
N ASP A 191 -9.35 6.26 16.01
CA ASP A 191 -8.21 5.37 16.24
C ASP A 191 -7.82 4.63 14.96
N ALA A 192 -8.79 4.10 14.21
CA ALA A 192 -8.56 3.42 12.95
C ALA A 192 -7.95 4.35 11.90
N VAL A 193 -8.50 5.57 11.74
CA VAL A 193 -7.97 6.59 10.83
C VAL A 193 -6.54 6.97 11.21
N SER A 194 -6.27 7.22 12.48
CA SER A 194 -4.92 7.52 12.98
C SER A 194 -3.94 6.41 12.64
N SER A 195 -4.32 5.14 12.84
CA SER A 195 -3.50 3.98 12.47
C SER A 195 -3.25 3.90 10.96
N MET A 196 -4.31 4.08 10.14
CA MET A 196 -4.22 3.99 8.68
C MET A 196 -3.41 5.13 8.04
N THR A 197 -3.43 6.33 8.62
CA THR A 197 -2.67 7.49 8.11
C THR A 197 -1.23 7.53 8.60
N THR A 198 -0.88 6.78 9.65
CA THR A 198 0.50 6.68 10.13
C THR A 198 1.34 5.82 9.20
N LEU A 199 2.48 6.34 8.70
CA LEU A 199 3.41 5.57 7.88
C LEU A 199 4.09 4.45 8.67
N ASN A 200 4.35 3.31 8.02
CA ASN A 200 5.13 2.21 8.59
C ASN A 200 6.66 2.47 8.55
N ARG A 201 7.06 3.67 8.11
CA ARG A 201 8.44 4.10 7.95
C ARG A 201 9.28 3.89 9.21
N ALA A 202 8.83 4.37 10.36
CA ALA A 202 9.60 4.27 11.61
C ALA A 202 9.84 2.81 12.03
N ALA A 203 8.85 1.93 11.86
CA ALA A 203 8.99 0.51 12.13
C ALA A 203 10.04 -0.13 11.20
N SER A 204 10.00 0.19 9.90
CA SER A 204 10.98 -0.28 8.92
C SER A 204 12.39 0.24 9.21
N GLU A 205 12.56 1.53 9.53
CA GLU A 205 13.87 2.10 9.87
C GLU A 205 14.48 1.45 11.13
N ILE A 206 13.67 1.18 12.15
CA ILE A 206 14.11 0.50 13.37
C ILE A 206 14.48 -0.96 13.07
N SER A 207 13.71 -1.65 12.22
CA SER A 207 13.94 -3.06 11.90
C SER A 207 15.32 -3.32 11.29
N HIS A 208 15.89 -2.34 10.57
CA HIS A 208 17.24 -2.44 10.00
C HIS A 208 18.36 -2.65 11.05
N SER A 209 18.07 -2.40 12.33
CA SER A 209 19.03 -2.63 13.43
C SER A 209 18.95 -4.04 14.01
N PHE A 210 18.09 -4.90 13.46
CA PHE A 210 17.86 -6.26 13.93
C PHE A 210 18.00 -7.26 12.78
N GLU A 211 18.17 -8.52 13.12
CA GLU A 211 18.07 -9.61 12.15
C GLU A 211 16.59 -9.91 11.90
N ILE A 212 16.12 -9.59 10.68
CA ILE A 212 14.73 -9.80 10.25
C ILE A 212 14.71 -10.96 9.26
N HIS A 213 14.04 -12.05 9.62
CA HIS A 213 13.89 -13.20 8.73
C HIS A 213 12.75 -13.01 7.73
N ALA A 214 11.63 -12.44 8.15
CA ALA A 214 10.50 -12.17 7.27
C ALA A 214 9.77 -10.89 7.67
N CYS A 215 9.17 -10.24 6.69
CA CYS A 215 8.33 -9.07 6.90
C CYS A 215 7.20 -9.06 5.87
N THR A 216 6.05 -8.56 6.24
CA THR A 216 4.93 -8.21 5.36
C THR A 216 4.12 -7.12 6.00
N ASP A 217 3.40 -6.35 5.23
CA ASP A 217 2.41 -5.45 5.78
C ASP A 217 1.05 -6.15 5.97
N VAL A 218 0.18 -5.54 6.77
CA VAL A 218 -1.16 -6.07 7.04
C VAL A 218 -2.19 -5.01 6.69
N THR A 219 -3.03 -5.30 5.71
CA THR A 219 -4.05 -4.38 5.23
C THR A 219 -5.45 -4.99 5.29
N GLY A 220 -6.46 -4.16 5.60
CA GLY A 220 -7.88 -4.55 5.53
C GLY A 220 -8.39 -5.45 6.66
N PHE A 221 -7.64 -5.64 7.72
CA PHE A 221 -8.04 -6.44 8.89
C PHE A 221 -8.84 -5.63 9.90
#